data_69385148e35819e15fed0a7acfc94838
#
_entry.id   69385148e35819e15fed0a7acfc94838
#
_cell.length_a   1.000
_cell.length_b   1.000
_cell.length_c   1.000
_cell.angle_alpha   90.00
_cell.angle_beta   90.00
_cell.angle_gamma   90.00
#
_symmetry.space_group_name_H-M   'P 1'
#
loop_
_entity.id
_entity.type
_entity.pdbx_description
1 polymer ?
#
loop_
_entity_poly.entity_id
_entity_poly.type
_entity_poly.pdbx_seq_one_letter_code
_entity_poly.pdbx_strand_id
1 'polypeptide(L)'
;MFWNRKRDTPTAPPPGSTADLNARAGAALVRADDAVRAAAEELSYAQAQFGLSATDAFTEALGVARAHLARSFELRKLLDDDIPETEHQQRQMCGEILQRCSEAVVVLRRQEETFNARRGLEANLPTSIAETAQRADETEQAITMANTLLVALHASSHRSEERRVGKECRS
;
A
#
# COMPACT_ATOMS: atom_id res chain seq x y z
N MET A 1 62.44 0.11 -9.84
CA MET A 1 61.45 -0.45 -10.78
C MET A 1 60.09 -0.43 -10.12
N PHE A 2 59.25 0.57 -10.39
CA PHE A 2 57.90 0.68 -9.87
C PHE A 2 56.94 -0.06 -10.79
N TRP A 3 56.36 -1.16 -10.34
CA TRP A 3 55.31 -1.87 -11.05
C TRP A 3 53.98 -1.11 -10.88
N ASN A 4 53.63 -0.31 -11.89
CA ASN A 4 52.34 0.33 -12.02
C ASN A 4 51.32 -0.72 -12.51
N ARG A 5 50.73 -1.50 -11.59
CA ARG A 5 49.64 -2.40 -11.89
C ARG A 5 48.39 -1.54 -12.04
N LYS A 6 48.08 -1.10 -13.29
CA LYS A 6 46.75 -0.59 -13.63
C LYS A 6 45.74 -1.60 -13.11
N ARG A 7 44.93 -1.20 -12.13
CA ARG A 7 43.73 -1.91 -11.79
C ARG A 7 42.76 -1.70 -12.95
N ASP A 8 42.61 -2.73 -13.80
CA ASP A 8 41.54 -2.77 -14.78
C ASP A 8 40.21 -2.80 -13.99
N THR A 9 39.61 -1.65 -13.85
CA THR A 9 38.21 -1.55 -13.41
C THR A 9 37.40 -2.27 -14.48
N PRO A 10 36.56 -3.27 -14.12
CA PRO A 10 35.74 -3.95 -15.09
C PRO A 10 34.78 -2.92 -15.73
N THR A 11 35.03 -2.65 -17.01
CA THR A 11 34.19 -1.75 -17.81
C THR A 11 32.81 -2.38 -17.91
N ALA A 12 31.74 -1.64 -17.55
CA ALA A 12 30.38 -2.12 -17.70
C ALA A 12 30.13 -2.53 -19.16
N PRO A 13 29.41 -3.64 -19.39
CA PRO A 13 29.11 -4.10 -20.74
C PRO A 13 28.29 -3.05 -21.51
N PRO A 14 28.44 -2.97 -22.84
CA PRO A 14 27.67 -2.05 -23.67
C PRO A 14 26.16 -2.25 -23.47
N PRO A 15 25.36 -1.16 -23.36
CA PRO A 15 23.91 -1.25 -23.22
C PRO A 15 23.26 -2.10 -24.32
N GLY A 16 22.36 -3.02 -23.94
CA GLY A 16 21.67 -3.90 -24.87
C GLY A 16 22.46 -5.11 -25.38
N SER A 17 23.72 -5.27 -24.98
CA SER A 17 24.48 -6.49 -25.24
C SER A 17 23.92 -7.68 -24.46
N THR A 18 24.23 -8.90 -24.89
CA THR A 18 23.85 -10.13 -24.15
C THR A 18 24.47 -10.14 -22.76
N ALA A 19 25.69 -9.63 -22.61
CA ALA A 19 26.33 -9.45 -21.30
C ALA A 19 25.59 -8.43 -20.41
N ASP A 20 25.09 -7.32 -20.97
CA ASP A 20 24.26 -6.35 -20.24
C ASP A 20 22.93 -6.98 -19.78
N LEU A 21 22.25 -7.70 -20.69
CA LEU A 21 21.01 -8.40 -20.33
C LEU A 21 21.24 -9.43 -19.24
N ASN A 22 22.33 -10.18 -19.29
CA ASN A 22 22.70 -11.17 -18.28
C ASN A 22 22.95 -10.52 -16.91
N ALA A 23 23.70 -9.41 -16.88
CA ALA A 23 23.93 -8.65 -15.66
C ALA A 23 22.61 -8.11 -15.05
N ARG A 24 21.72 -7.58 -15.90
CA ARG A 24 20.40 -7.08 -15.49
C ARG A 24 19.48 -8.19 -14.98
N ALA A 25 19.50 -9.35 -15.62
CA ALA A 25 18.75 -10.53 -15.18
C ALA A 25 19.22 -11.02 -13.81
N GLY A 26 20.53 -11.08 -13.57
CA GLY A 26 21.10 -11.42 -12.26
C GLY A 26 20.69 -10.41 -11.18
N ALA A 27 20.80 -9.12 -11.47
CA ALA A 27 20.37 -8.07 -10.53
C ALA A 27 18.85 -8.09 -10.25
N ALA A 28 18.03 -8.40 -11.25
CA ALA A 28 16.58 -8.54 -11.07
C ALA A 28 16.23 -9.76 -10.19
N LEU A 29 16.95 -10.86 -10.36
CA LEU A 29 16.77 -12.07 -9.56
C LEU A 29 17.07 -11.82 -8.09
N VAL A 30 18.17 -11.13 -7.77
CA VAL A 30 18.50 -10.75 -6.38
C VAL A 30 17.40 -9.88 -5.76
N ARG A 31 16.97 -8.83 -6.50
CA ARG A 31 15.89 -7.96 -6.00
C ARG A 31 14.57 -8.69 -5.79
N ALA A 32 14.23 -9.65 -6.67
CA ALA A 32 13.02 -10.44 -6.51
C ALA A 32 13.10 -11.41 -5.32
N ASP A 33 14.27 -12.01 -5.08
CA ASP A 33 14.52 -12.86 -3.91
C ASP A 33 14.38 -12.07 -2.61
N ASP A 34 14.98 -10.89 -2.54
CA ASP A 34 14.87 -10.00 -1.39
C ASP A 34 13.41 -9.55 -1.16
N ALA A 35 12.68 -9.22 -2.22
CA ALA A 35 11.26 -8.85 -2.13
C ALA A 35 10.38 -10.01 -1.64
N VAL A 36 10.60 -11.23 -2.14
CA VAL A 36 9.86 -12.43 -1.68
C VAL A 36 10.14 -12.71 -0.20
N ARG A 37 11.38 -12.54 0.24
CA ARG A 37 11.76 -12.73 1.65
C ARG A 37 11.12 -11.68 2.55
N ALA A 38 11.21 -10.41 2.18
CA ALA A 38 10.58 -9.31 2.91
C ALA A 38 9.05 -9.47 2.99
N ALA A 39 8.40 -9.85 1.88
CA ALA A 39 6.96 -10.09 1.84
C ALA A 39 6.53 -11.29 2.72
N ALA A 40 7.38 -12.32 2.85
CA ALA A 40 7.10 -13.44 3.76
C ALA A 40 7.11 -13.01 5.23
N GLU A 41 8.05 -12.14 5.62
CA GLU A 41 8.11 -11.55 6.96
C GLU A 41 6.89 -10.65 7.20
N GLU A 42 6.57 -9.77 6.25
CA GLU A 42 5.41 -8.88 6.31
C GLU A 42 4.09 -9.64 6.43
N LEU A 43 3.92 -10.74 5.68
CA LEU A 43 2.75 -11.60 5.78
C LEU A 43 2.62 -12.20 7.20
N SER A 44 3.72 -12.59 7.82
CA SER A 44 3.70 -13.10 9.20
C SER A 44 3.19 -12.06 10.19
N TYR A 45 3.62 -10.80 10.07
CA TYR A 45 3.10 -9.68 10.88
C TYR A 45 1.63 -9.39 10.59
N ALA A 46 1.25 -9.38 9.31
CA ALA A 46 -0.13 -9.16 8.91
C ALA A 46 -1.07 -10.25 9.44
N GLN A 47 -0.65 -11.51 9.44
CA GLN A 47 -1.41 -12.62 10.00
C GLN A 47 -1.59 -12.49 11.53
N ALA A 48 -0.58 -12.04 12.23
CA ALA A 48 -0.66 -11.79 13.67
C ALA A 48 -1.62 -10.63 14.01
N GLN A 49 -1.66 -9.60 13.17
CA GLN A 49 -2.47 -8.41 13.39
C GLN A 49 -3.93 -8.58 12.93
N PHE A 50 -4.15 -9.15 11.75
CA PHE A 50 -5.46 -9.18 11.06
C PHE A 50 -6.08 -10.58 11.00
N GLY A 51 -5.34 -11.63 11.35
CA GLY A 51 -5.74 -13.03 11.26
C GLY A 51 -5.54 -13.64 9.87
N LEU A 52 -5.66 -14.97 9.79
CA LEU A 52 -5.37 -15.75 8.58
C LEU A 52 -6.33 -15.42 7.44
N SER A 53 -7.63 -15.40 7.70
CA SER A 53 -8.64 -15.13 6.68
C SER A 53 -8.49 -13.76 6.01
N ALA A 54 -8.07 -12.74 6.75
CA ALA A 54 -7.84 -11.40 6.20
C ALA A 54 -6.57 -11.31 5.34
N THR A 55 -5.69 -12.34 5.38
CA THR A 55 -4.40 -12.39 4.69
C THR A 55 -4.33 -13.44 3.58
N ASP A 56 -5.44 -14.11 3.26
CA ASP A 56 -5.49 -15.16 2.23
C ASP A 56 -4.97 -14.67 0.88
N ALA A 57 -5.40 -13.50 0.42
CA ALA A 57 -4.96 -12.91 -0.83
C ALA A 57 -3.44 -12.61 -0.84
N PHE A 58 -2.87 -12.22 0.29
CA PHE A 58 -1.43 -12.00 0.42
C PHE A 58 -0.67 -13.33 0.41
N THR A 59 -1.21 -14.36 1.05
CA THR A 59 -0.65 -15.72 1.04
C THR A 59 -0.60 -16.27 -0.37
N GLU A 60 -1.68 -16.11 -1.15
CA GLU A 60 -1.75 -16.53 -2.55
C GLU A 60 -0.74 -15.74 -3.41
N ALA A 61 -0.68 -14.43 -3.27
CA ALA A 61 0.26 -13.57 -3.98
C ALA A 61 1.73 -13.96 -3.71
N LEU A 62 2.06 -14.29 -2.47
CA LEU A 62 3.39 -14.78 -2.10
C LEU A 62 3.68 -16.15 -2.74
N GLY A 63 2.69 -17.04 -2.83
CA GLY A 63 2.80 -18.30 -3.56
C GLY A 63 3.12 -18.10 -5.04
N VAL A 64 2.41 -17.21 -5.71
CA VAL A 64 2.65 -16.83 -7.12
C VAL A 64 4.04 -16.24 -7.30
N ALA A 65 4.45 -15.31 -6.45
CA ALA A 65 5.78 -14.70 -6.51
C ALA A 65 6.91 -15.73 -6.33
N ARG A 66 6.76 -16.68 -5.42
CA ARG A 66 7.70 -17.80 -5.22
C ARG A 66 7.80 -18.70 -6.44
N ALA A 67 6.69 -18.97 -7.14
CA ALA A 67 6.69 -19.76 -8.36
C ALA A 67 7.47 -19.05 -9.50
N HIS A 68 7.25 -17.74 -9.67
CA HIS A 68 8.03 -16.93 -10.63
C HIS A 68 9.53 -16.94 -10.29
N LEU A 69 9.85 -16.76 -9.02
CA LEU A 69 11.24 -16.76 -8.54
C LEU A 69 11.92 -18.12 -8.75
N ALA A 70 11.26 -19.22 -8.41
CA ALA A 70 11.77 -20.57 -8.60
C ALA A 70 12.10 -20.84 -10.09
N ARG A 71 11.18 -20.48 -10.99
CA ARG A 71 11.41 -20.63 -12.43
C ARG A 71 12.56 -19.76 -12.92
N SER A 72 12.72 -18.56 -12.37
CA SER A 72 13.85 -17.68 -12.70
C SER A 72 15.19 -18.25 -12.25
N PHE A 73 15.25 -18.91 -11.10
CA PHE A 73 16.46 -19.64 -10.65
C PHE A 73 16.77 -20.84 -11.53
N GLU A 74 15.76 -21.59 -12.00
CA GLU A 74 15.99 -22.69 -12.94
C GLU A 74 16.62 -22.18 -14.24
N LEU A 75 16.10 -21.10 -14.81
CA LEU A 75 16.65 -20.48 -16.01
C LEU A 75 18.06 -19.94 -15.76
N ARG A 76 18.32 -19.36 -14.60
CA ARG A 76 19.65 -18.90 -14.22
C ARG A 76 20.65 -20.06 -14.14
N LYS A 77 20.23 -21.20 -13.55
CA LYS A 77 21.06 -22.37 -13.47
C LYS A 77 21.45 -22.92 -14.85
N LEU A 78 20.50 -22.90 -15.83
CA LEU A 78 20.81 -23.28 -17.21
C LEU A 78 21.82 -22.35 -17.87
N LEU A 79 21.71 -21.03 -17.63
CA LEU A 79 22.66 -20.05 -18.14
C LEU A 79 24.08 -20.16 -17.53
N ASP A 80 24.20 -20.79 -16.37
CA ASP A 80 25.46 -20.92 -15.61
C ASP A 80 26.05 -22.35 -15.72
N ASP A 81 25.37 -23.28 -16.41
CA ASP A 81 25.93 -24.62 -16.60
C ASP A 81 27.00 -24.66 -17.70
N ASP A 82 27.67 -25.84 -17.82
CA ASP A 82 28.78 -26.03 -18.78
C ASP A 82 28.32 -26.25 -20.23
N ILE A 83 27.00 -26.24 -20.49
CA ILE A 83 26.44 -26.45 -21.83
C ILE A 83 26.22 -25.06 -22.47
N PRO A 84 26.97 -24.70 -23.51
CA PRO A 84 26.86 -23.37 -24.09
C PRO A 84 25.58 -23.21 -24.91
N GLU A 85 24.71 -22.31 -24.47
CA GLU A 85 23.55 -21.86 -25.25
C GLU A 85 23.99 -20.89 -26.36
N THR A 86 23.18 -20.86 -27.42
CA THR A 86 23.31 -19.82 -28.46
C THR A 86 23.00 -18.43 -27.86
N GLU A 87 23.60 -17.39 -28.45
CA GLU A 87 23.31 -16.01 -28.03
C GLU A 87 21.82 -15.69 -28.03
N HIS A 88 21.07 -16.20 -29.00
CA HIS A 88 19.61 -16.04 -29.07
C HIS A 88 18.92 -16.67 -27.85
N GLN A 89 19.27 -17.89 -27.48
CA GLN A 89 18.73 -18.59 -26.31
C GLN A 89 19.08 -17.86 -25.01
N GLN A 90 20.32 -17.41 -24.86
CA GLN A 90 20.74 -16.62 -23.70
C GLN A 90 19.92 -15.34 -23.54
N ARG A 91 19.69 -14.60 -24.63
CA ARG A 91 18.85 -13.39 -24.63
C ARG A 91 17.41 -13.70 -24.27
N GLN A 92 16.86 -14.80 -24.79
CA GLN A 92 15.50 -15.24 -24.49
C GLN A 92 15.35 -15.61 -23.02
N MET A 93 16.25 -16.40 -22.44
CA MET A 93 16.25 -16.78 -21.02
C MET A 93 16.41 -15.56 -20.11
N CYS A 94 17.34 -14.65 -20.41
CA CYS A 94 17.48 -13.39 -19.67
C CYS A 94 16.22 -12.55 -19.71
N GLY A 95 15.55 -12.47 -20.86
CA GLY A 95 14.28 -11.78 -21.00
C GLY A 95 13.17 -12.40 -20.13
N GLU A 96 13.08 -13.74 -20.14
CA GLU A 96 12.12 -14.47 -19.28
C GLU A 96 12.40 -14.24 -17.80
N ILE A 97 13.65 -14.29 -17.35
CA ILE A 97 14.04 -13.98 -15.95
C ILE A 97 13.59 -12.56 -15.59
N LEU A 98 13.91 -11.56 -16.41
CA LEU A 98 13.52 -10.16 -16.16
C LEU A 98 12.01 -9.99 -16.00
N GLN A 99 11.24 -10.62 -16.92
CA GLN A 99 9.78 -10.57 -16.88
C GLN A 99 9.23 -11.20 -15.59
N ARG A 100 9.63 -12.43 -15.28
CA ARG A 100 9.15 -13.17 -14.10
C ARG A 100 9.51 -12.49 -12.80
N CYS A 101 10.73 -11.97 -12.68
CA CYS A 101 11.14 -11.19 -11.50
C CYS A 101 10.32 -9.90 -11.35
N SER A 102 9.99 -9.23 -12.45
CA SER A 102 9.12 -8.06 -12.43
C SER A 102 7.69 -8.41 -11.98
N GLU A 103 7.12 -9.49 -12.52
CA GLU A 103 5.79 -9.97 -12.15
C GLU A 103 5.72 -10.36 -10.66
N ALA A 104 6.74 -11.05 -10.14
CA ALA A 104 6.83 -11.38 -8.72
C ALA A 104 6.82 -10.13 -7.83
N VAL A 105 7.61 -9.12 -8.15
CA VAL A 105 7.67 -7.87 -7.37
C VAL A 105 6.35 -7.10 -7.45
N VAL A 106 5.73 -7.03 -8.63
CA VAL A 106 4.46 -6.29 -8.83
C VAL A 106 3.32 -6.91 -8.02
N VAL A 107 3.18 -8.23 -8.02
CA VAL A 107 2.09 -8.89 -7.29
C VAL A 107 2.24 -8.71 -5.78
N LEU A 108 3.46 -8.75 -5.24
CA LEU A 108 3.73 -8.51 -3.83
C LEU A 108 3.46 -7.06 -3.42
N ARG A 109 3.96 -6.09 -4.20
CA ARG A 109 3.76 -4.66 -3.92
C ARG A 109 2.28 -4.28 -3.79
N ARG A 110 1.41 -4.84 -4.64
CA ARG A 110 -0.03 -4.61 -4.54
C ARG A 110 -0.61 -5.04 -3.18
N GLN A 111 -0.13 -6.14 -2.62
CA GLN A 111 -0.58 -6.60 -1.31
C GLN A 111 -0.04 -5.73 -0.18
N GLU A 112 1.23 -5.35 -0.24
CA GLU A 112 1.85 -4.43 0.73
C GLU A 112 1.11 -3.09 0.77
N GLU A 113 0.79 -2.51 -0.39
CA GLU A 113 0.02 -1.26 -0.50
C GLU A 113 -1.38 -1.40 0.13
N THR A 114 -2.06 -2.53 -0.10
CA THR A 114 -3.38 -2.82 0.48
C THR A 114 -3.32 -2.90 2.00
N PHE A 115 -2.32 -3.58 2.56
CA PHE A 115 -2.14 -3.68 4.01
C PHE A 115 -1.68 -2.39 4.65
N ASN A 116 -0.83 -1.62 4.00
CA ASN A 116 -0.41 -0.30 4.48
C ASN A 116 -1.59 0.69 4.52
N ALA A 117 -2.47 0.67 3.50
CA ALA A 117 -3.70 1.45 3.51
C ALA A 117 -4.63 1.03 4.66
N ARG A 118 -4.79 -0.26 4.93
CA ARG A 118 -5.60 -0.79 6.03
C ARG A 118 -5.07 -0.37 7.39
N ARG A 119 -3.76 -0.49 7.63
CA ARG A 119 -3.11 0.00 8.86
C ARG A 119 -3.32 1.51 9.06
N GLY A 120 -3.22 2.29 8.00
CA GLY A 120 -3.48 3.73 8.04
C GLY A 120 -4.91 4.06 8.44
N LEU A 121 -5.90 3.31 7.93
CA LEU A 121 -7.31 3.45 8.33
C LEU A 121 -7.50 3.09 9.80
N GLU A 122 -6.96 1.96 10.26
CA GLU A 122 -7.09 1.54 11.67
C GLU A 122 -6.41 2.51 12.63
N ALA A 123 -5.25 3.05 12.28
CA ALA A 123 -4.56 4.04 13.09
C ALA A 123 -5.34 5.36 13.24
N ASN A 124 -6.12 5.74 12.22
CA ASN A 124 -6.92 6.97 12.21
C ASN A 124 -8.35 6.77 12.76
N LEU A 125 -8.80 5.54 12.94
CA LEU A 125 -10.15 5.24 13.41
C LEU A 125 -10.52 5.89 14.76
N PRO A 126 -9.67 5.85 15.81
CA PRO A 126 -9.97 6.50 17.09
C PRO A 126 -10.18 8.00 16.96
N THR A 127 -9.38 8.69 16.14
CA THR A 127 -9.51 10.13 15.89
C THR A 127 -10.80 10.45 15.14
N SER A 128 -11.14 9.69 14.11
CA SER A 128 -12.38 9.87 13.35
C SER A 128 -13.63 9.63 14.19
N ILE A 129 -13.60 8.66 15.09
CA ILE A 129 -14.68 8.40 16.04
C ILE A 129 -14.85 9.58 17.00
N ALA A 130 -13.73 10.08 17.58
CA ALA A 130 -13.75 11.23 18.49
C ALA A 130 -14.30 12.50 17.81
N GLU A 131 -13.85 12.79 16.59
CA GLU A 131 -14.35 13.92 15.79
C GLU A 131 -15.85 13.80 15.48
N THR A 132 -16.32 12.60 15.19
CA THR A 132 -17.74 12.35 14.90
C THR A 132 -18.59 12.51 16.16
N ALA A 133 -18.13 12.02 17.30
CA ALA A 133 -18.78 12.20 18.60
C ALA A 133 -18.88 13.69 18.98
N GLN A 134 -17.79 14.44 18.80
CA GLN A 134 -17.78 15.88 19.06
C GLN A 134 -18.78 16.64 18.17
N ARG A 135 -18.88 16.32 16.87
CA ARG A 135 -19.87 16.93 15.97
C ARG A 135 -21.31 16.60 16.38
N ALA A 136 -21.55 15.38 16.87
CA ALA A 136 -22.86 15.00 17.39
C ALA A 136 -23.23 15.85 18.61
N ASP A 137 -22.31 16.00 19.57
CA ASP A 137 -22.52 16.83 20.77
C ASP A 137 -22.77 18.32 20.42
N GLU A 138 -22.02 18.88 19.49
CA GLU A 138 -22.19 20.25 18.99
C GLU A 138 -23.58 20.45 18.34
N THR A 139 -24.03 19.45 17.58
CA THR A 139 -25.36 19.47 16.93
C THR A 139 -26.47 19.40 17.98
N GLU A 140 -26.34 18.56 18.99
CA GLU A 140 -27.34 18.44 20.09
C GLU A 140 -27.42 19.74 20.89
N GLN A 141 -26.31 20.39 21.18
CA GLN A 141 -26.26 21.70 21.82
C GLN A 141 -26.95 22.77 20.97
N ALA A 142 -26.72 22.79 19.66
CA ALA A 142 -27.37 23.74 18.74
C ALA A 142 -28.90 23.54 18.70
N ILE A 143 -29.38 22.29 18.68
CA ILE A 143 -30.80 21.96 18.74
C ILE A 143 -31.41 22.43 20.08
N THR A 144 -30.73 22.21 21.18
CA THR A 144 -31.15 22.63 22.51
C THR A 144 -31.28 24.16 22.59
N MET A 145 -30.29 24.89 22.08
CA MET A 145 -30.34 26.36 22.00
C MET A 145 -31.50 26.85 21.14
N ALA A 146 -31.69 26.24 19.96
CA ALA A 146 -32.80 26.62 19.06
C ALA A 146 -34.16 26.39 19.71
N ASN A 147 -34.35 25.27 20.39
CA ASN A 147 -35.60 24.98 21.12
C ASN A 147 -35.84 26.00 22.27
N THR A 148 -34.81 26.36 23.01
CA THR A 148 -34.89 27.36 24.07
C THR A 148 -35.28 28.74 23.53
N LEU A 149 -34.73 29.15 22.38
CA LEU A 149 -35.11 30.38 21.71
C LEU A 149 -36.55 30.36 21.21
N LEU A 150 -37.00 29.25 20.64
CA LEU A 150 -38.40 29.08 20.18
C LEU A 150 -39.36 29.20 21.34
N VAL A 151 -39.11 28.58 22.48
CA VAL A 151 -39.93 28.69 23.67
C VAL A 151 -39.98 30.14 24.18
N ALA A 152 -38.86 30.83 24.21
CA ALA A 152 -38.78 32.24 24.60
C ALA A 152 -39.58 33.16 23.65
N LEU A 153 -39.51 32.94 22.34
CA LEU A 153 -40.26 33.68 21.34
C LEU A 153 -41.76 33.46 21.47
N HIS A 154 -42.21 32.21 21.66
CA HIS A 154 -43.63 31.91 21.92
C HIS A 154 -44.14 32.60 23.18
N ALA A 155 -43.38 32.56 24.28
CA ALA A 155 -43.73 33.23 25.52
C ALA A 155 -43.80 34.77 25.39
N SER A 156 -42.98 35.37 24.54
CA SER A 156 -43.00 36.80 24.28
C SER A 156 -44.17 37.22 23.38
N SER A 157 -44.53 36.37 22.41
CA SER A 157 -45.67 36.57 21.52
C SER A 157 -46.99 36.55 22.32
N HIS A 158 -47.20 35.57 23.20
CA HIS A 158 -48.37 35.48 24.05
C HIS A 158 -48.53 36.71 24.95
N ARG A 159 -47.44 37.20 25.55
CA ARG A 159 -47.50 38.42 26.38
C ARG A 159 -47.81 39.69 25.58
N SER A 160 -47.46 39.75 24.33
CA SER A 160 -47.80 40.91 23.45
C SER A 160 -49.28 40.90 23.04
N GLU A 161 -49.88 39.74 22.83
CA GLU A 161 -51.31 39.58 22.52
C GLU A 161 -52.18 39.90 23.73
N GLU A 162 -51.83 39.42 24.94
CA GLU A 162 -52.58 39.75 26.18
C GLU A 162 -52.57 41.25 26.45
N ARG A 163 -51.47 41.95 26.20
CA ARG A 163 -51.38 43.41 26.35
C ARG A 163 -52.28 44.16 25.30
N ARG A 164 -52.46 43.57 24.14
CA ARG A 164 -53.29 44.15 23.08
C ARG A 164 -54.76 44.03 23.42
N VAL A 165 -55.20 42.83 23.81
CA VAL A 165 -56.57 42.56 24.24
C VAL A 165 -56.96 43.37 25.47
N GLY A 166 -56.11 43.50 26.47
CA GLY A 166 -56.30 44.29 27.67
C GLY A 166 -56.43 45.83 27.44
N LYS A 167 -55.93 46.36 26.33
CA LYS A 167 -56.12 47.78 25.92
C LYS A 167 -57.47 47.99 25.20
N GLU A 168 -57.92 47.02 24.42
CA GLU A 168 -59.21 47.13 23.70
C GLU A 168 -60.48 47.01 24.65
N CYS A 169 -60.32 46.36 25.78
CA CYS A 169 -61.43 46.27 26.82
C CYS A 169 -61.52 47.51 27.70
N ARG A 170 -60.71 48.54 27.57
CA ARG A 170 -60.70 49.77 28.38
C ARG A 170 -61.14 51.02 27.61
N SER A 171 -61.61 50.87 26.38
CA SER A 171 -62.25 51.92 25.58
C SER A 171 -63.72 51.71 25.51
#